data_82a8f7093a63cb54a0c952627086a960
#
_entry.id   82a8f7093a63cb54a0c952627086a960
#
_cell.length_a   1.000
_cell.length_b   1.000
_cell.length_c   1.000
_cell.angle_alpha   90.00
_cell.angle_beta   90.00
_cell.angle_gamma   90.00
#
_symmetry.space_group_name_H-M   'P 1'
#
loop_
_entity.id
_entity.type
_entity.pdbx_description
1 polymer ?
#
loop_
_entity_poly.entity_id
_entity_poly.type
_entity_poly.pdbx_seq_one_letter_code
_entity_poly.pdbx_strand_id
1 'polypeptide(L)'
;MEKTMDMEQREEVVSYNRAKVWQLVMFAMNNASTNIYLFTFMFVTYFSTGVLGLAAIFVSQIMGYIRIFDGFIDPAIGIMIDKTDTKFGNYRPILIIGNVITALSLIFLLALRGVDENIRFPLFVLVLIIHKIGYSMQQTITKAGQTALTNDPKQRPIFNIVDAVMTTSLMTGGQFVVSGFLVPKFGNFTPQFFNVLIFGTILISAILAIVAIIGIWAKDRKEFFGLGENTQKTALKDYWKVLKGNKPLQILSIAAALVKFAIQFFGDSVVMVLLFGILFGNYALSGQFSLLFIVPGVIINILFSTIARKKGLRFSYVRAIQIGMIGLLAFGAVLYVGKPGDLSLTSLNLYTILFIVTNIIARYASQAPASLVLTMGADISDYETSESGRYVSGMIGTIFSLTDSIASSFAPMVVGFVLAGIGFSKSFPTIETPLTPDLKMAAISLLVAIPFIALSIALLLIKFYKLDKEEMVRIQEKIQVMKAATTKERAKDIARNVPLTDMDYVDVTKYPIDKD
;
A
#
# COMPACT_ATOMS: atom_id res chain seq x y z
N MET A 1 8.28 -52.24 -1.82
CA MET A 1 9.34 -51.19 -1.90
C MET A 1 8.90 -50.12 -2.88
N GLU A 2 7.97 -49.26 -2.46
CA GLU A 2 7.56 -48.08 -3.21
C GLU A 2 8.35 -46.89 -2.64
N LYS A 3 9.23 -46.33 -3.43
CA LYS A 3 10.03 -45.16 -3.10
C LYS A 3 9.08 -44.03 -2.77
N THR A 4 9.10 -43.52 -1.55
CA THR A 4 8.63 -42.18 -1.24
C THR A 4 9.29 -41.22 -2.22
N MET A 5 8.53 -40.71 -3.17
CA MET A 5 9.02 -39.66 -4.07
C MET A 5 9.43 -38.49 -3.22
N ASP A 6 10.70 -38.11 -3.30
CA ASP A 6 11.27 -36.94 -2.64
C ASP A 6 10.49 -35.67 -3.08
N MET A 7 10.39 -34.68 -2.24
CA MET A 7 9.66 -33.43 -2.56
C MET A 7 10.12 -32.82 -3.88
N GLU A 8 11.42 -32.93 -4.21
CA GLU A 8 11.97 -32.54 -5.50
C GLU A 8 11.40 -33.33 -6.68
N GLN A 9 11.15 -34.64 -6.52
CA GLN A 9 10.54 -35.48 -7.56
C GLN A 9 9.04 -35.21 -7.72
N ARG A 10 8.34 -34.75 -6.67
CA ARG A 10 6.94 -34.29 -6.76
C ARG A 10 6.83 -32.92 -7.46
N GLU A 11 7.80 -32.04 -7.28
CA GLU A 11 7.89 -30.77 -8.02
C GLU A 11 8.10 -30.98 -9.53
N GLU A 12 8.78 -32.07 -9.96
CA GLU A 12 8.96 -32.40 -11.39
C GLU A 12 7.67 -32.88 -12.07
N VAL A 13 6.70 -33.42 -11.33
CA VAL A 13 5.41 -33.88 -11.87
C VAL A 13 4.40 -32.76 -12.06
N VAL A 14 4.56 -31.65 -11.35
CA VAL A 14 3.67 -30.49 -11.46
C VAL A 14 4.12 -29.57 -12.58
N SER A 15 3.37 -29.52 -13.67
CA SER A 15 3.62 -28.58 -14.77
C SER A 15 3.26 -27.17 -14.36
N TYR A 16 4.26 -26.36 -13.98
CA TYR A 16 4.06 -24.94 -13.68
C TYR A 16 4.03 -24.11 -14.97
N ASN A 17 3.06 -23.20 -15.04
CA ASN A 17 3.10 -22.10 -16.00
C ASN A 17 4.19 -21.11 -15.57
N ARG A 18 5.35 -21.16 -16.22
CA ARG A 18 6.49 -20.29 -15.94
C ARG A 18 6.58 -19.18 -16.98
N ALA A 19 6.83 -17.96 -16.54
CA ALA A 19 7.22 -16.85 -17.39
C ALA A 19 8.74 -16.76 -17.50
N LYS A 20 9.25 -16.19 -18.58
CA LYS A 20 10.65 -15.79 -18.65
C LYS A 20 10.88 -14.62 -17.69
N VAL A 21 12.06 -14.54 -17.06
CA VAL A 21 12.37 -13.48 -16.08
C VAL A 21 12.15 -12.08 -16.66
N TRP A 22 12.53 -11.85 -17.92
CA TRP A 22 12.29 -10.57 -18.57
C TRP A 22 10.80 -10.21 -18.69
N GLN A 23 9.90 -11.19 -18.84
CA GLN A 23 8.45 -10.94 -18.85
C GLN A 23 7.95 -10.47 -17.48
N LEU A 24 8.46 -11.08 -16.40
CA LEU A 24 8.14 -10.65 -15.03
C LEU A 24 8.61 -9.21 -14.78
N VAL A 25 9.86 -8.91 -15.15
CA VAL A 25 10.44 -7.57 -15.00
C VAL A 25 9.68 -6.54 -15.83
N MET A 26 9.41 -6.83 -17.09
CA MET A 26 8.68 -5.91 -17.97
C MET A 26 7.24 -5.70 -17.52
N PHE A 27 6.53 -6.73 -17.04
CA PHE A 27 5.17 -6.55 -16.54
C PHE A 27 5.13 -5.79 -15.21
N ALA A 28 6.14 -5.92 -14.36
CA ALA A 28 6.24 -5.10 -13.14
C ALA A 28 6.28 -3.59 -13.44
N MET A 29 6.66 -3.19 -14.66
CA MET A 29 6.58 -1.78 -15.10
C MET A 29 5.15 -1.23 -15.14
N ASN A 30 4.11 -2.08 -15.13
CA ASN A 30 2.72 -1.62 -14.99
C ASN A 30 2.49 -0.91 -13.65
N ASN A 31 2.99 -1.47 -12.55
CA ASN A 31 2.90 -0.81 -11.25
C ASN A 31 3.72 0.48 -11.20
N ALA A 32 4.90 0.48 -11.81
CA ALA A 32 5.70 1.67 -11.97
C ALA A 32 4.97 2.77 -12.77
N SER A 33 4.33 2.40 -13.89
CA SER A 33 3.48 3.28 -14.71
C SER A 33 2.32 3.88 -13.91
N THR A 34 1.73 3.10 -13.02
CA THR A 34 0.62 3.54 -12.15
C THR A 34 1.14 4.45 -11.02
N ASN A 35 2.26 4.09 -10.41
CA ASN A 35 2.81 4.83 -9.27
C ASN A 35 3.38 6.20 -9.64
N ILE A 36 3.79 6.44 -10.90
CA ILE A 36 4.20 7.78 -11.32
C ILE A 36 2.99 8.73 -11.39
N TYR A 37 1.80 8.24 -11.73
CA TYR A 37 0.57 9.02 -11.60
C TYR A 37 0.24 9.31 -10.14
N LEU A 38 0.38 8.32 -9.25
CA LEU A 38 0.19 8.52 -7.81
C LEU A 38 1.14 9.57 -7.26
N PHE A 39 2.41 9.53 -7.66
CA PHE A 39 3.41 10.53 -7.28
C PHE A 39 2.99 11.94 -7.72
N THR A 40 2.60 12.11 -8.98
CA THR A 40 2.13 13.40 -9.50
C THR A 40 0.86 13.87 -8.78
N PHE A 41 -0.03 12.94 -8.45
CA PHE A 41 -1.26 13.23 -7.74
C PHE A 41 -1.02 13.82 -6.33
N MET A 42 0.12 13.53 -5.69
CA MET A 42 0.48 14.15 -4.41
C MET A 42 0.61 15.68 -4.51
N PHE A 43 0.90 16.22 -5.69
CA PHE A 43 1.02 17.68 -5.94
C PHE A 43 -0.27 18.31 -6.45
N VAL A 44 -1.32 17.53 -6.74
CA VAL A 44 -2.62 18.05 -7.20
C VAL A 44 -3.22 19.03 -6.18
N THR A 45 -2.95 18.83 -4.90
CA THR A 45 -3.34 19.75 -3.83
C THR A 45 -2.81 21.17 -4.06
N TYR A 46 -1.54 21.32 -4.44
CA TYR A 46 -0.96 22.62 -4.78
C TYR A 46 -1.46 23.17 -6.12
N PHE A 47 -1.70 22.29 -7.09
CA PHE A 47 -2.31 22.69 -8.36
C PHE A 47 -3.70 23.27 -8.16
N SER A 48 -4.54 22.58 -7.41
CA SER A 48 -5.93 22.98 -7.22
C SER A 48 -6.07 24.29 -6.40
N THR A 49 -5.22 24.50 -5.41
CA THR A 49 -5.28 25.72 -4.59
C THR A 49 -4.50 26.88 -5.21
N GLY A 50 -3.28 26.64 -5.67
CA GLY A 50 -2.39 27.68 -6.20
C GLY A 50 -2.67 28.08 -7.64
N VAL A 51 -3.14 27.15 -8.47
CA VAL A 51 -3.36 27.41 -9.91
C VAL A 51 -4.85 27.54 -10.27
N LEU A 52 -5.71 26.67 -9.69
CA LEU A 52 -7.15 26.74 -9.93
C LEU A 52 -7.88 27.70 -8.99
N GLY A 53 -7.24 28.17 -7.91
CA GLY A 53 -7.86 29.07 -6.93
C GLY A 53 -8.93 28.40 -6.05
N LEU A 54 -8.96 27.06 -5.97
CA LEU A 54 -9.92 26.35 -5.13
C LEU A 54 -9.53 26.46 -3.66
N ALA A 55 -10.51 26.60 -2.76
CA ALA A 55 -10.23 26.73 -1.34
C ALA A 55 -9.58 25.46 -0.76
N ALA A 56 -8.47 25.63 -0.05
CA ALA A 56 -7.64 24.56 0.49
C ALA A 56 -8.41 23.59 1.38
N ILE A 57 -9.33 24.11 2.19
CA ILE A 57 -10.19 23.30 3.06
C ILE A 57 -11.06 22.32 2.26
N PHE A 58 -11.69 22.78 1.18
CA PHE A 58 -12.52 21.91 0.34
C PHE A 58 -11.69 20.91 -0.45
N VAL A 59 -10.53 21.33 -0.96
CA VAL A 59 -9.59 20.43 -1.66
C VAL A 59 -9.15 19.29 -0.75
N SER A 60 -8.74 19.58 0.49
CA SER A 60 -8.32 18.56 1.45
C SER A 60 -9.42 17.57 1.81
N GLN A 61 -10.69 18.04 1.93
CA GLN A 61 -11.83 17.16 2.17
C GLN A 61 -12.09 16.23 0.98
N ILE A 62 -12.11 16.79 -0.24
CA ILE A 62 -12.32 15.98 -1.46
C ILE A 62 -11.19 14.95 -1.64
N MET A 63 -9.92 15.31 -1.39
CA MET A 63 -8.81 14.37 -1.43
C MET A 63 -9.01 13.19 -0.47
N GLY A 64 -9.59 13.43 0.70
CA GLY A 64 -9.97 12.38 1.62
C GLY A 64 -11.12 11.53 1.10
N TYR A 65 -12.22 12.14 0.65
CA TYR A 65 -13.38 11.40 0.14
C TYR A 65 -13.03 10.52 -1.08
N ILE A 66 -12.18 11.01 -1.98
CA ILE A 66 -11.71 10.21 -3.14
C ILE A 66 -10.98 8.94 -2.70
N ARG A 67 -10.23 8.97 -1.59
CA ARG A 67 -9.58 7.77 -1.05
C ARG A 67 -10.57 6.75 -0.48
N ILE A 68 -11.67 7.22 0.12
CA ILE A 68 -12.75 6.33 0.57
C ILE A 68 -13.41 5.66 -0.65
N PHE A 69 -13.59 6.41 -1.73
CA PHE A 69 -14.18 5.94 -2.97
C PHE A 69 -13.36 4.80 -3.62
N ASP A 70 -12.02 4.78 -3.47
CA ASP A 70 -11.16 3.68 -3.93
C ASP A 70 -11.63 2.33 -3.39
N GLY A 71 -12.01 2.26 -2.12
CA GLY A 71 -12.47 1.03 -1.47
C GLY A 71 -13.71 0.40 -2.13
N PHE A 72 -14.52 1.19 -2.85
CA PHE A 72 -15.70 0.73 -3.56
C PHE A 72 -15.44 0.47 -5.04
N ILE A 73 -14.52 1.20 -5.66
CA ILE A 73 -14.20 1.03 -7.09
C ILE A 73 -13.39 -0.24 -7.34
N ASP A 74 -12.41 -0.55 -6.52
CA ASP A 74 -11.50 -1.69 -6.74
C ASP A 74 -12.24 -3.02 -6.94
N PRO A 75 -13.24 -3.40 -6.11
CA PRO A 75 -14.04 -4.61 -6.36
C PRO A 75 -14.84 -4.55 -7.67
N ALA A 76 -15.39 -3.39 -8.03
CA ALA A 76 -16.16 -3.24 -9.26
C ALA A 76 -15.28 -3.42 -10.51
N ILE A 77 -14.07 -2.87 -10.47
CA ILE A 77 -13.05 -3.06 -11.53
C ILE A 77 -12.62 -4.53 -11.59
N GLY A 78 -12.42 -5.20 -10.46
CA GLY A 78 -12.11 -6.64 -10.42
C GLY A 78 -13.17 -7.47 -11.18
N ILE A 79 -14.46 -7.25 -10.89
CA ILE A 79 -15.57 -7.91 -11.59
C ILE A 79 -15.56 -7.57 -13.09
N MET A 80 -15.24 -6.35 -13.47
CA MET A 80 -15.14 -5.93 -14.86
C MET A 80 -14.03 -6.70 -15.60
N ILE A 81 -12.86 -6.85 -14.98
CA ILE A 81 -11.73 -7.59 -15.52
C ILE A 81 -12.11 -9.06 -15.74
N ASP A 82 -12.71 -9.69 -14.72
CA ASP A 82 -13.12 -11.11 -14.77
C ASP A 82 -14.14 -11.39 -15.89
N LYS A 83 -14.97 -10.39 -16.23
CA LYS A 83 -15.96 -10.49 -17.32
C LYS A 83 -15.41 -10.08 -18.68
N THR A 84 -14.20 -9.53 -18.74
CA THR A 84 -13.62 -9.06 -19.99
C THR A 84 -13.04 -10.25 -20.76
N ASP A 85 -13.56 -10.46 -21.97
CA ASP A 85 -13.08 -11.47 -22.90
C ASP A 85 -12.93 -10.83 -24.28
N THR A 86 -11.69 -10.51 -24.66
CA THR A 86 -11.42 -9.85 -25.93
C THR A 86 -10.40 -10.61 -26.77
N LYS A 87 -10.43 -10.36 -28.10
CA LYS A 87 -9.42 -10.89 -29.02
C LYS A 87 -7.98 -10.46 -28.69
N PHE A 88 -7.85 -9.38 -27.92
CA PHE A 88 -6.55 -8.81 -27.50
C PHE A 88 -6.11 -9.27 -26.11
N GLY A 89 -6.79 -10.23 -25.51
CA GLY A 89 -6.59 -10.68 -24.12
C GLY A 89 -7.55 -10.00 -23.14
N ASN A 90 -7.40 -10.30 -21.86
CA ASN A 90 -8.25 -9.74 -20.80
C ASN A 90 -7.59 -8.54 -20.12
N TYR A 91 -6.27 -8.57 -19.95
CA TYR A 91 -5.53 -7.57 -19.17
C TYR A 91 -5.07 -6.38 -20.02
N ARG A 92 -4.52 -6.63 -21.23
CA ARG A 92 -3.96 -5.59 -22.09
C ARG A 92 -4.95 -4.47 -22.46
N PRO A 93 -6.19 -4.75 -22.89
CA PRO A 93 -7.14 -3.69 -23.22
C PRO A 93 -7.45 -2.79 -22.03
N ILE A 94 -7.66 -3.39 -20.85
CA ILE A 94 -8.01 -2.66 -19.63
C ILE A 94 -6.81 -1.84 -19.15
N LEU A 95 -5.57 -2.36 -19.27
CA LEU A 95 -4.35 -1.60 -18.97
C LEU A 95 -4.23 -0.36 -19.85
N ILE A 96 -4.44 -0.50 -21.16
CA ILE A 96 -4.40 0.62 -22.11
C ILE A 96 -5.48 1.64 -21.78
N ILE A 97 -6.73 1.20 -21.61
CA ILE A 97 -7.87 2.08 -21.30
C ILE A 97 -7.62 2.79 -19.98
N GLY A 98 -7.16 2.08 -18.93
CA GLY A 98 -6.85 2.66 -17.63
C GLY A 98 -5.76 3.72 -17.73
N ASN A 99 -4.66 3.45 -18.46
CA ASN A 99 -3.59 4.43 -18.66
C ASN A 99 -4.06 5.67 -19.42
N VAL A 100 -4.85 5.47 -20.50
CA VAL A 100 -5.40 6.57 -21.29
C VAL A 100 -6.38 7.42 -20.47
N ILE A 101 -7.29 6.81 -19.72
CA ILE A 101 -8.22 7.53 -18.83
C ILE A 101 -7.45 8.37 -17.81
N THR A 102 -6.42 7.78 -17.18
CA THR A 102 -5.61 8.47 -16.17
C THR A 102 -4.82 9.62 -16.80
N ALA A 103 -4.25 9.44 -17.99
CA ALA A 103 -3.54 10.49 -18.72
C ALA A 103 -4.48 11.64 -19.12
N LEU A 104 -5.63 11.30 -19.73
CA LEU A 104 -6.62 12.30 -20.15
C LEU A 104 -7.17 13.08 -18.95
N SER A 105 -7.41 12.45 -17.82
CA SER A 105 -7.86 13.13 -16.60
C SER A 105 -6.87 14.19 -16.12
N LEU A 106 -5.56 13.94 -16.21
CA LEU A 106 -4.54 14.95 -15.91
C LEU A 106 -4.51 16.09 -16.93
N ILE A 107 -4.74 15.80 -18.20
CA ILE A 107 -4.88 16.84 -19.25
C ILE A 107 -6.12 17.69 -18.98
N PHE A 108 -7.26 17.06 -18.66
CA PHE A 108 -8.46 17.79 -18.27
C PHE A 108 -8.26 18.61 -16.99
N LEU A 109 -7.49 18.10 -16.03
CA LEU A 109 -7.13 18.86 -14.85
C LEU A 109 -6.40 20.17 -15.23
N LEU A 110 -5.44 20.13 -16.16
CA LEU A 110 -4.79 21.32 -16.67
C LEU A 110 -5.76 22.27 -17.39
N ALA A 111 -6.73 21.73 -18.13
CA ALA A 111 -7.72 22.52 -18.86
C ALA A 111 -8.69 23.29 -17.93
N LEU A 112 -8.88 22.86 -16.67
CA LEU A 112 -9.73 23.56 -15.71
C LEU A 112 -9.30 25.00 -15.44
N ARG A 113 -8.07 25.38 -15.78
CA ARG A 113 -7.59 26.78 -15.68
C ARG A 113 -8.42 27.77 -16.50
N GLY A 114 -8.94 27.32 -17.65
CA GLY A 114 -9.77 28.14 -18.55
C GLY A 114 -11.27 28.05 -18.26
N VAL A 115 -11.68 27.33 -17.22
CA VAL A 115 -13.09 27.11 -16.89
C VAL A 115 -13.59 28.18 -15.91
N ASP A 116 -14.88 28.56 -16.02
CA ASP A 116 -15.55 29.49 -15.11
C ASP A 116 -15.46 29.03 -13.65
N GLU A 117 -15.24 29.96 -12.72
CA GLU A 117 -15.02 29.68 -11.31
C GLU A 117 -16.19 28.95 -10.65
N ASN A 118 -17.44 29.24 -11.07
CA ASN A 118 -18.64 28.66 -10.48
C ASN A 118 -18.77 27.15 -10.73
N ILE A 119 -18.29 26.66 -11.89
CA ILE A 119 -18.36 25.25 -12.26
C ILE A 119 -17.02 24.53 -12.11
N ARG A 120 -15.95 25.25 -11.82
CA ARG A 120 -14.58 24.70 -11.72
C ARG A 120 -14.47 23.63 -10.64
N PHE A 121 -15.04 23.85 -9.46
CA PHE A 121 -14.99 22.89 -8.35
C PHE A 121 -15.75 21.60 -8.66
N PRO A 122 -17.01 21.59 -9.11
CA PRO A 122 -17.69 20.36 -9.54
C PRO A 122 -16.95 19.59 -10.62
N LEU A 123 -16.39 20.29 -11.62
CA LEU A 123 -15.60 19.65 -12.68
C LEU A 123 -14.28 19.09 -12.14
N PHE A 124 -13.64 19.77 -11.21
CA PHE A 124 -12.46 19.24 -10.51
C PHE A 124 -12.78 17.92 -9.82
N VAL A 125 -13.87 17.82 -9.07
CA VAL A 125 -14.31 16.57 -8.42
C VAL A 125 -14.56 15.48 -9.45
N LEU A 126 -15.24 15.79 -10.54
CA LEU A 126 -15.51 14.83 -11.63
C LEU A 126 -14.20 14.30 -12.24
N VAL A 127 -13.25 15.19 -12.53
CA VAL A 127 -11.93 14.80 -13.07
C VAL A 127 -11.17 13.89 -12.10
N LEU A 128 -11.24 14.16 -10.79
CA LEU A 128 -10.62 13.29 -9.79
C LEU A 128 -11.26 11.90 -9.74
N ILE A 129 -12.59 11.81 -9.86
CA ILE A 129 -13.30 10.51 -9.92
C ILE A 129 -12.86 9.73 -11.18
N ILE A 130 -12.82 10.39 -12.35
CA ILE A 130 -12.36 9.76 -13.59
C ILE A 130 -10.90 9.30 -13.48
N HIS A 131 -10.03 10.14 -12.90
CA HIS A 131 -8.64 9.78 -12.62
C HIS A 131 -8.54 8.51 -11.78
N LYS A 132 -9.34 8.41 -10.72
CA LYS A 132 -9.32 7.26 -9.82
C LYS A 132 -9.82 5.98 -10.49
N ILE A 133 -10.83 6.06 -11.36
CA ILE A 133 -11.28 4.89 -12.14
C ILE A 133 -10.14 4.36 -13.01
N GLY A 134 -9.46 5.22 -13.77
CA GLY A 134 -8.33 4.81 -14.61
C GLY A 134 -7.16 4.25 -13.80
N TYR A 135 -6.83 4.90 -12.69
CA TYR A 135 -5.81 4.44 -11.75
C TYR A 135 -6.12 3.05 -11.18
N SER A 136 -7.36 2.83 -10.70
CA SER A 136 -7.80 1.56 -10.13
C SER A 136 -7.79 0.43 -11.17
N MET A 137 -8.14 0.72 -12.43
CA MET A 137 -8.02 -0.26 -13.53
C MET A 137 -6.58 -0.78 -13.67
N GLN A 138 -5.59 0.09 -13.71
CA GLN A 138 -4.18 -0.30 -13.82
C GLN A 138 -3.70 -1.05 -12.56
N GLN A 139 -4.07 -0.55 -11.38
CA GLN A 139 -3.67 -1.14 -10.11
C GLN A 139 -4.21 -2.57 -9.92
N THR A 140 -5.46 -2.80 -10.32
CA THR A 140 -6.07 -4.13 -10.26
C THR A 140 -5.39 -5.10 -11.23
N ILE A 141 -5.03 -4.64 -12.43
CA ILE A 141 -4.30 -5.47 -13.41
C ILE A 141 -2.90 -5.82 -12.91
N THR A 142 -2.21 -4.94 -12.19
CA THR A 142 -0.92 -5.27 -11.57
C THR A 142 -1.00 -6.53 -10.72
N LYS A 143 -2.09 -6.70 -9.97
CA LYS A 143 -2.33 -7.87 -9.10
C LYS A 143 -2.82 -9.07 -9.91
N ALA A 144 -3.84 -8.88 -10.74
CA ALA A 144 -4.48 -9.95 -11.49
C ALA A 144 -3.55 -10.56 -12.57
N GLY A 145 -2.79 -9.75 -13.29
CA GLY A 145 -1.91 -10.21 -14.36
C GLY A 145 -0.73 -11.08 -13.88
N GLN A 146 -0.35 -10.98 -12.60
CA GLN A 146 0.67 -11.88 -12.02
C GLN A 146 0.23 -13.35 -12.09
N THR A 147 -1.06 -13.62 -11.90
CA THR A 147 -1.59 -14.99 -11.93
C THR A 147 -1.56 -15.60 -13.32
N ALA A 148 -1.70 -14.78 -14.37
CA ALA A 148 -1.57 -15.22 -15.76
C ALA A 148 -0.09 -15.45 -16.15
N LEU A 149 0.83 -14.63 -15.62
CA LEU A 149 2.25 -14.75 -15.92
C LEU A 149 2.85 -16.04 -15.35
N THR A 150 2.56 -16.34 -14.09
CA THR A 150 3.13 -17.54 -13.46
C THR A 150 2.29 -18.02 -12.27
N ASN A 151 2.17 -19.36 -12.18
CA ASN A 151 1.70 -20.04 -10.98
C ASN A 151 2.85 -20.69 -10.17
N ASP A 152 4.11 -20.52 -10.64
CA ASP A 152 5.29 -21.04 -9.94
C ASP A 152 5.58 -20.22 -8.67
N PRO A 153 5.52 -20.85 -7.47
CA PRO A 153 5.82 -20.18 -6.21
C PRO A 153 7.23 -19.57 -6.14
N LYS A 154 8.19 -20.13 -6.90
CA LYS A 154 9.58 -19.65 -6.96
C LYS A 154 9.72 -18.34 -7.77
N GLN A 155 8.81 -18.10 -8.72
CA GLN A 155 8.84 -16.89 -9.56
C GLN A 155 8.10 -15.69 -8.98
N ARG A 156 7.03 -15.91 -8.20
CA ARG A 156 6.23 -14.82 -7.60
C ARG A 156 7.05 -13.85 -6.73
N PRO A 157 8.03 -14.30 -5.91
CA PRO A 157 8.86 -13.37 -5.15
C PRO A 157 9.70 -12.43 -6.02
N ILE A 158 10.14 -12.88 -7.22
CA ILE A 158 10.93 -12.04 -8.16
C ILE A 158 10.10 -10.82 -8.58
N PHE A 159 8.81 -11.02 -8.89
CA PHE A 159 7.91 -9.93 -9.22
C PHE A 159 7.82 -8.90 -8.10
N ASN A 160 7.62 -9.34 -6.86
CA ASN A 160 7.51 -8.46 -5.71
C ASN A 160 8.80 -7.66 -5.44
N ILE A 161 9.98 -8.28 -5.65
CA ILE A 161 11.27 -7.59 -5.51
C ILE A 161 11.40 -6.48 -6.55
N VAL A 162 11.14 -6.79 -7.82
CA VAL A 162 11.23 -5.80 -8.91
C VAL A 162 10.23 -4.66 -8.67
N ASP A 163 9.00 -5.00 -8.30
CA ASP A 163 7.96 -4.04 -7.99
C ASP A 163 8.36 -3.09 -6.84
N ALA A 164 8.86 -3.62 -5.74
CA ALA A 164 9.32 -2.83 -4.60
C ALA A 164 10.48 -1.88 -4.98
N VAL A 165 11.45 -2.37 -5.75
CA VAL A 165 12.59 -1.56 -6.23
C VAL A 165 12.10 -0.43 -7.14
N MET A 166 11.24 -0.74 -8.12
CA MET A 166 10.73 0.25 -9.07
C MET A 166 9.86 1.31 -8.38
N THR A 167 8.95 0.90 -7.50
CA THR A 167 8.09 1.82 -6.75
C THR A 167 8.92 2.74 -5.86
N THR A 168 9.88 2.19 -5.11
CA THR A 168 10.77 2.99 -4.26
C THR A 168 11.60 3.97 -5.09
N SER A 169 12.19 3.51 -6.20
CA SER A 169 12.99 4.35 -7.10
C SER A 169 12.18 5.49 -7.70
N LEU A 170 10.94 5.23 -8.13
CA LEU A 170 10.06 6.26 -8.69
C LEU A 170 9.62 7.28 -7.65
N MET A 171 9.17 6.84 -6.48
CA MET A 171 8.73 7.75 -5.42
C MET A 171 9.88 8.63 -4.92
N THR A 172 11.02 8.01 -4.63
CA THR A 172 12.19 8.74 -4.08
C THR A 172 12.90 9.56 -5.15
N GLY A 173 13.12 8.99 -6.34
CA GLY A 173 13.71 9.68 -7.48
C GLY A 173 12.83 10.81 -7.99
N GLY A 174 11.50 10.59 -8.03
CA GLY A 174 10.52 11.64 -8.36
C GLY A 174 10.60 12.81 -7.37
N GLN A 175 10.62 12.52 -6.06
CA GLN A 175 10.77 13.56 -5.04
C GLN A 175 12.09 14.33 -5.19
N PHE A 176 13.18 13.64 -5.49
CA PHE A 176 14.49 14.27 -5.74
C PHE A 176 14.45 15.17 -6.98
N VAL A 177 13.85 14.71 -8.08
CA VAL A 177 13.70 15.51 -9.32
C VAL A 177 12.81 16.73 -9.08
N VAL A 178 11.68 16.55 -8.41
CA VAL A 178 10.75 17.65 -8.13
C VAL A 178 11.40 18.69 -7.23
N SER A 179 11.93 18.29 -6.09
CA SER A 179 12.45 19.23 -5.09
C SER A 179 13.81 19.82 -5.45
N GLY A 180 14.69 19.03 -6.10
CA GLY A 180 16.06 19.43 -6.43
C GLY A 180 16.20 20.14 -7.78
N PHE A 181 15.27 19.90 -8.72
CA PHE A 181 15.38 20.46 -10.07
C PHE A 181 14.16 21.26 -10.50
N LEU A 182 12.95 20.68 -10.42
CA LEU A 182 11.76 21.35 -10.97
C LEU A 182 11.33 22.56 -10.13
N VAL A 183 11.25 22.42 -8.82
CA VAL A 183 10.86 23.54 -7.95
C VAL A 183 11.88 24.68 -7.99
N PRO A 184 13.22 24.45 -7.90
CA PRO A 184 14.21 25.51 -8.09
C PRO A 184 14.16 26.17 -9.46
N LYS A 185 13.92 25.38 -10.54
CA LYS A 185 13.86 25.89 -11.92
C LYS A 185 12.67 26.83 -12.14
N PHE A 186 11.51 26.54 -11.55
CA PHE A 186 10.28 27.32 -11.72
C PHE A 186 9.98 28.26 -10.58
N GLY A 187 10.83 28.30 -9.56
CA GLY A 187 10.71 29.14 -8.37
C GLY A 187 9.71 28.62 -7.33
N ASN A 188 8.63 27.99 -7.77
CA ASN A 188 7.56 27.48 -6.91
C ASN A 188 6.69 26.48 -7.69
N PHE A 189 5.53 26.09 -7.15
CA PHE A 189 4.49 25.27 -7.79
C PHE A 189 3.67 26.10 -8.80
N THR A 190 4.34 26.61 -9.83
CA THR A 190 3.77 27.45 -10.88
C THR A 190 2.99 26.66 -11.94
N PRO A 191 2.15 27.30 -12.77
CA PRO A 191 1.51 26.62 -13.89
C PRO A 191 2.50 25.92 -14.84
N GLN A 192 3.68 26.51 -15.06
CA GLN A 192 4.75 25.94 -15.89
C GLN A 192 5.35 24.68 -15.24
N PHE A 193 5.56 24.69 -13.92
CA PHE A 193 5.96 23.52 -13.15
C PHE A 193 4.99 22.36 -13.39
N PHE A 194 3.67 22.59 -13.25
CA PHE A 194 2.66 21.54 -13.42
C PHE A 194 2.56 21.05 -14.86
N ASN A 195 2.75 21.92 -15.86
CA ASN A 195 2.80 21.47 -17.26
C ASN A 195 3.94 20.45 -17.46
N VAL A 196 5.16 20.77 -17.00
CA VAL A 196 6.31 19.86 -17.15
C VAL A 196 6.11 18.58 -16.34
N LEU A 197 5.63 18.67 -15.09
CA LEU A 197 5.38 17.51 -14.24
C LEU A 197 4.33 16.59 -14.87
N ILE A 198 3.20 17.10 -15.30
CA ILE A 198 2.07 16.31 -15.82
C ILE A 198 2.42 15.69 -17.18
N PHE A 199 2.94 16.45 -18.13
CA PHE A 199 3.32 15.89 -19.45
C PHE A 199 4.50 14.90 -19.32
N GLY A 200 5.47 15.17 -18.43
CA GLY A 200 6.54 14.23 -18.12
C GLY A 200 6.01 12.93 -17.52
N THR A 201 5.07 13.01 -16.59
CA THR A 201 4.39 11.85 -16.00
C THR A 201 3.66 11.02 -17.05
N ILE A 202 2.87 11.67 -17.93
CA ILE A 202 2.11 10.98 -18.97
C ILE A 202 3.08 10.25 -19.93
N LEU A 203 4.16 10.91 -20.35
CA LEU A 203 5.15 10.32 -21.23
C LEU A 203 5.84 9.10 -20.61
N ILE A 204 6.34 9.25 -19.38
CA ILE A 204 7.03 8.16 -18.67
C ILE A 204 6.05 7.01 -18.40
N SER A 205 4.84 7.30 -17.95
CA SER A 205 3.82 6.28 -17.69
C SER A 205 3.46 5.53 -18.98
N ALA A 206 3.27 6.21 -20.09
CA ALA A 206 2.97 5.57 -21.37
C ALA A 206 4.09 4.63 -21.83
N ILE A 207 5.36 5.03 -21.70
CA ILE A 207 6.52 4.18 -22.01
C ILE A 207 6.51 2.93 -21.13
N LEU A 208 6.34 3.10 -19.80
CA LEU A 208 6.32 1.99 -18.86
C LEU A 208 5.13 1.05 -19.10
N ALA A 209 3.96 1.60 -19.46
CA ALA A 209 2.77 0.81 -19.82
C ALA A 209 3.00 -0.02 -21.09
N ILE A 210 3.64 0.54 -22.12
CA ILE A 210 4.00 -0.19 -23.35
C ILE A 210 4.96 -1.34 -23.00
N VAL A 211 5.97 -1.09 -22.17
CA VAL A 211 6.90 -2.14 -21.71
C VAL A 211 6.14 -3.25 -20.97
N ALA A 212 5.21 -2.89 -20.08
CA ALA A 212 4.39 -3.86 -19.37
C ALA A 212 3.50 -4.70 -20.30
N ILE A 213 2.90 -4.08 -21.32
CA ILE A 213 2.08 -4.77 -22.34
C ILE A 213 2.93 -5.81 -23.08
N ILE A 214 4.16 -5.46 -23.47
CA ILE A 214 5.09 -6.40 -24.12
C ILE A 214 5.40 -7.57 -23.17
N GLY A 215 5.60 -7.29 -21.89
CA GLY A 215 5.88 -8.31 -20.88
C GLY A 215 4.79 -9.37 -20.74
N ILE A 216 3.51 -8.95 -20.74
CA ILE A 216 2.38 -9.88 -20.57
C ILE A 216 1.87 -10.47 -21.88
N TRP A 217 2.30 -9.93 -23.04
CA TRP A 217 1.72 -10.22 -24.34
C TRP A 217 1.49 -11.71 -24.64
N ALA A 218 2.51 -12.55 -24.36
CA ALA A 218 2.44 -13.97 -24.66
C ALA A 218 1.56 -14.75 -23.66
N LYS A 219 1.31 -14.20 -22.47
CA LYS A 219 0.61 -14.85 -21.37
C LYS A 219 -0.80 -14.34 -21.13
N ASP A 220 -1.19 -13.24 -21.76
CA ASP A 220 -2.56 -12.70 -21.69
C ASP A 220 -3.47 -13.47 -22.65
N ARG A 221 -3.71 -14.77 -22.33
CA ARG A 221 -4.52 -15.71 -23.09
C ARG A 221 -5.31 -16.61 -22.15
N LYS A 222 -6.49 -17.05 -22.55
CA LYS A 222 -7.40 -17.88 -21.75
C LYS A 222 -6.74 -19.14 -21.16
N GLU A 223 -5.81 -19.75 -21.89
CA GLU A 223 -5.10 -20.96 -21.46
C GLU A 223 -4.24 -20.79 -20.18
N PHE A 224 -3.90 -19.54 -19.84
CA PHE A 224 -3.11 -19.21 -18.65
C PHE A 224 -3.94 -18.65 -17.49
N PHE A 225 -5.26 -18.43 -17.72
CA PHE A 225 -6.13 -17.95 -16.65
C PHE A 225 -6.54 -19.14 -15.76
N GLY A 226 -6.56 -18.91 -14.44
CA GLY A 226 -7.03 -19.92 -13.50
C GLY A 226 -8.49 -20.28 -13.73
N LEU A 227 -8.93 -21.42 -13.19
CA LEU A 227 -10.33 -21.86 -13.23
C LEU A 227 -11.21 -20.92 -12.38
N GLY A 228 -11.48 -19.70 -12.88
CA GLY A 228 -12.26 -18.67 -12.19
C GLY A 228 -13.77 -18.96 -12.07
N GLU A 229 -14.25 -20.06 -12.67
CA GLU A 229 -15.69 -20.39 -12.69
C GLU A 229 -16.25 -20.80 -11.31
N ASN A 230 -15.39 -21.13 -10.33
CA ASN A 230 -15.79 -21.58 -8.99
C ASN A 230 -15.44 -20.61 -7.85
N THR A 231 -15.29 -19.31 -8.12
CA THR A 231 -15.23 -18.33 -7.02
C THR A 231 -16.60 -18.31 -6.32
N GLN A 232 -16.65 -18.82 -5.09
CA GLN A 232 -17.82 -18.68 -4.23
C GLN A 232 -18.18 -17.19 -4.17
N LYS A 233 -19.38 -16.85 -4.62
CA LYS A 233 -19.93 -15.48 -4.54
C LYS A 233 -20.08 -15.11 -3.07
N THR A 234 -19.05 -14.54 -2.49
CA THR A 234 -19.05 -14.04 -1.12
C THR A 234 -19.90 -12.77 -1.10
N ALA A 235 -21.00 -12.79 -0.36
CA ALA A 235 -21.85 -11.61 -0.22
C ALA A 235 -21.22 -10.62 0.78
N LEU A 236 -21.42 -9.32 0.59
CA LEU A 236 -20.96 -8.27 1.52
C LEU A 236 -21.41 -8.53 2.98
N LYS A 237 -22.54 -9.19 3.17
CA LYS A 237 -23.04 -9.61 4.50
C LYS A 237 -22.09 -10.57 5.21
N ASP A 238 -21.32 -11.38 4.48
CA ASP A 238 -20.42 -12.37 5.07
C ASP A 238 -19.16 -11.70 5.64
N TYR A 239 -18.68 -10.63 5.00
CA TYR A 239 -17.59 -9.79 5.55
C TYR A 239 -17.97 -9.20 6.91
N TRP A 240 -19.22 -8.72 7.03
CA TRP A 240 -19.70 -8.16 8.30
C TRP A 240 -19.82 -9.22 9.40
N LYS A 241 -20.25 -10.45 9.06
CA LYS A 241 -20.32 -11.56 10.02
C LYS A 241 -18.95 -11.94 10.54
N VAL A 242 -17.94 -12.06 9.63
CA VAL A 242 -16.56 -12.39 10.01
C VAL A 242 -15.99 -11.28 10.88
N LEU A 243 -16.14 -10.00 10.47
CA LEU A 243 -15.66 -8.88 11.26
C LEU A 243 -16.29 -8.84 12.66
N LYS A 244 -17.62 -9.02 12.77
CA LYS A 244 -18.33 -8.94 14.07
C LYS A 244 -17.98 -10.09 14.99
N GLY A 245 -17.72 -11.29 14.46
CA GLY A 245 -17.40 -12.49 15.25
C GLY A 245 -15.94 -12.59 15.70
N ASN A 246 -15.02 -11.90 15.01
CA ASN A 246 -13.59 -12.07 15.20
C ASN A 246 -12.97 -10.87 15.91
N LYS A 247 -12.84 -10.95 17.24
CA LYS A 247 -12.24 -9.88 18.06
C LYS A 247 -10.78 -9.54 17.68
N PRO A 248 -9.88 -10.52 17.46
CA PRO A 248 -8.53 -10.22 16.97
C PRO A 248 -8.53 -9.41 15.67
N LEU A 249 -9.43 -9.71 14.72
CA LEU A 249 -9.57 -8.97 13.47
C LEU A 249 -9.98 -7.51 13.72
N GLN A 250 -11.00 -7.28 14.58
CA GLN A 250 -11.43 -5.92 14.92
C GLN A 250 -10.30 -5.09 15.52
N ILE A 251 -9.61 -5.66 16.50
CA ILE A 251 -8.52 -4.97 17.20
C ILE A 251 -7.38 -4.64 16.25
N LEU A 252 -6.94 -5.62 15.46
CA LEU A 252 -5.82 -5.42 14.53
C LEU A 252 -6.20 -4.46 13.40
N SER A 253 -7.43 -4.52 12.87
CA SER A 253 -7.88 -3.61 11.81
C SER A 253 -7.85 -2.16 12.27
N ILE A 254 -8.37 -1.86 13.47
CA ILE A 254 -8.34 -0.50 14.01
C ILE A 254 -6.91 -0.06 14.35
N ALA A 255 -6.11 -0.94 14.98
CA ALA A 255 -4.72 -0.61 15.31
C ALA A 255 -3.87 -0.36 14.06
N ALA A 256 -4.03 -1.18 13.01
CA ALA A 256 -3.36 -1.01 11.72
C ALA A 256 -3.80 0.29 11.02
N ALA A 257 -5.10 0.61 11.07
CA ALA A 257 -5.65 1.86 10.55
C ALA A 257 -5.02 3.09 11.21
N LEU A 258 -4.87 3.09 12.53
CA LEU A 258 -4.23 4.17 13.28
C LEU A 258 -2.73 4.31 12.96
N VAL A 259 -2.02 3.18 12.82
CA VAL A 259 -0.62 3.19 12.35
C VAL A 259 -0.54 3.77 10.94
N LYS A 260 -1.41 3.33 10.02
CA LYS A 260 -1.43 3.85 8.65
C LYS A 260 -1.72 5.34 8.62
N PHE A 261 -2.70 5.80 9.38
CA PHE A 261 -3.02 7.22 9.53
C PHE A 261 -1.80 8.01 10.01
N ALA A 262 -1.11 7.53 11.06
CA ALA A 262 0.06 8.20 11.63
C ALA A 262 1.21 8.39 10.63
N ILE A 263 1.47 7.39 9.79
CA ILE A 263 2.60 7.43 8.85
C ILE A 263 2.31 8.25 7.58
N GLN A 264 1.03 8.52 7.26
CA GLN A 264 0.65 9.26 6.06
C GLN A 264 1.18 10.69 6.03
N PHE A 265 1.32 11.33 7.20
CA PHE A 265 1.83 12.70 7.29
C PHE A 265 3.28 12.82 6.81
N PHE A 266 4.10 11.77 6.95
CA PHE A 266 5.50 11.76 6.47
C PHE A 266 5.63 11.68 4.94
N GLY A 267 4.55 11.40 4.23
CA GLY A 267 4.50 11.37 2.77
C GLY A 267 3.63 12.47 2.15
N ASP A 268 2.97 13.29 2.96
CA ASP A 268 2.08 14.33 2.46
C ASP A 268 2.88 15.51 1.90
N SER A 269 2.56 15.98 0.68
CA SER A 269 3.30 17.03 0.00
C SER A 269 3.23 18.37 0.72
N VAL A 270 2.09 18.68 1.35
CA VAL A 270 1.93 19.94 2.11
C VAL A 270 2.79 19.90 3.37
N VAL A 271 2.79 18.76 4.07
CA VAL A 271 3.63 18.55 5.27
C VAL A 271 5.12 18.60 4.90
N MET A 272 5.52 18.08 3.73
CA MET A 272 6.90 18.19 3.26
C MET A 272 7.32 19.63 2.94
N VAL A 273 6.40 20.44 2.40
CA VAL A 273 6.64 21.88 2.19
C VAL A 273 6.74 22.60 3.54
N LEU A 274 5.88 22.31 4.49
CA LEU A 274 5.98 22.88 5.85
C LEU A 274 7.33 22.55 6.50
N LEU A 275 7.77 21.29 6.41
CA LEU A 275 9.01 20.83 7.05
C LEU A 275 10.24 21.40 6.37
N PHE A 276 10.43 21.13 5.07
CA PHE A 276 11.67 21.46 4.38
C PHE A 276 11.63 22.85 3.76
N GLY A 277 10.51 23.25 3.18
CA GLY A 277 10.37 24.55 2.51
C GLY A 277 10.28 25.71 3.49
N ILE A 278 9.44 25.60 4.53
CA ILE A 278 9.14 26.70 5.44
C ILE A 278 9.98 26.63 6.72
N LEU A 279 9.97 25.50 7.44
CA LEU A 279 10.69 25.40 8.72
C LEU A 279 12.20 25.47 8.52
N PHE A 280 12.74 24.78 7.50
CA PHE A 280 14.19 24.79 7.21
C PHE A 280 14.59 25.73 6.06
N GLY A 281 13.64 26.30 5.33
CA GLY A 281 13.91 27.27 4.28
C GLY A 281 14.55 26.68 3.01
N ASN A 282 14.58 25.34 2.86
CA ASN A 282 15.18 24.68 1.70
C ASN A 282 14.40 23.42 1.31
N TYR A 283 13.49 23.54 0.36
CA TYR A 283 12.68 22.41 -0.10
C TYR A 283 13.48 21.32 -0.82
N ALA A 284 14.65 21.65 -1.42
CA ALA A 284 15.50 20.67 -2.08
C ALA A 284 15.99 19.56 -1.12
N LEU A 285 16.10 19.88 0.17
CA LEU A 285 16.43 18.89 1.20
C LEU A 285 15.43 17.72 1.26
N SER A 286 14.17 17.95 0.92
CA SER A 286 13.16 16.87 0.94
C SER A 286 13.52 15.70 0.03
N GLY A 287 14.03 15.97 -1.16
CA GLY A 287 14.50 14.93 -2.10
C GLY A 287 15.81 14.30 -1.67
N GLN A 288 16.77 15.11 -1.20
CA GLN A 288 18.06 14.62 -0.71
C GLN A 288 17.89 13.68 0.49
N PHE A 289 17.07 14.07 1.47
CA PHE A 289 16.75 13.21 2.61
C PHE A 289 15.94 11.97 2.21
N SER A 290 15.07 12.07 1.22
CA SER A 290 14.34 10.90 0.71
C SER A 290 15.30 9.82 0.18
N LEU A 291 16.34 10.22 -0.55
CA LEU A 291 17.38 9.30 -1.01
C LEU A 291 18.20 8.73 0.16
N LEU A 292 18.64 9.60 1.08
CA LEU A 292 19.45 9.19 2.24
C LEU A 292 18.72 8.15 3.11
N PHE A 293 17.40 8.25 3.23
CA PHE A 293 16.61 7.43 4.14
C PHE A 293 16.20 6.05 3.58
N ILE A 294 16.49 5.74 2.31
CA ILE A 294 16.16 4.42 1.73
C ILE A 294 16.84 3.30 2.53
N VAL A 295 18.15 3.37 2.68
CA VAL A 295 18.94 2.31 3.32
C VAL A 295 18.57 2.12 4.79
N PRO A 296 18.51 3.16 5.63
CA PRO A 296 18.04 3.04 7.00
C PRO A 296 16.63 2.46 7.12
N GLY A 297 15.72 2.84 6.23
CA GLY A 297 14.35 2.32 6.21
C GLY A 297 14.30 0.81 5.96
N VAL A 298 15.07 0.32 5.00
CA VAL A 298 15.19 -1.12 4.73
C VAL A 298 15.78 -1.86 5.93
N ILE A 299 16.85 -1.33 6.53
CA ILE A 299 17.50 -1.94 7.71
C ILE A 299 16.50 -2.06 8.88
N ILE A 300 15.74 -1.00 9.17
CA ILE A 300 14.74 -1.02 10.25
C ILE A 300 13.64 -2.05 9.97
N ASN A 301 13.15 -2.14 8.74
CA ASN A 301 12.16 -3.16 8.38
C ASN A 301 12.69 -4.60 8.55
N ILE A 302 13.93 -4.87 8.13
CA ILE A 302 14.58 -6.17 8.32
C ILE A 302 14.76 -6.47 9.82
N LEU A 303 15.15 -5.47 10.61
CA LEU A 303 15.31 -5.61 12.06
C LEU A 303 14.01 -6.04 12.73
N PHE A 304 12.90 -5.33 12.48
CA PHE A 304 11.61 -5.67 13.09
C PHE A 304 11.02 -6.98 12.56
N SER A 305 11.23 -7.31 11.28
CA SER A 305 10.87 -8.62 10.72
C SER A 305 11.67 -9.76 11.39
N THR A 306 12.94 -9.53 11.67
CA THR A 306 13.79 -10.50 12.38
C THR A 306 13.35 -10.67 13.85
N ILE A 307 12.99 -9.58 14.53
CA ILE A 307 12.43 -9.62 15.88
C ILE A 307 11.10 -10.39 15.87
N ALA A 308 10.24 -10.15 14.86
CA ALA A 308 8.97 -10.85 14.71
C ALA A 308 9.15 -12.37 14.59
N ARG A 309 10.10 -12.80 13.75
CA ARG A 309 10.43 -14.22 13.59
C ARG A 309 10.92 -14.88 14.88
N LYS A 310 11.74 -14.17 15.67
CA LYS A 310 12.31 -14.71 16.91
C LYS A 310 11.34 -14.66 18.10
N LYS A 311 10.67 -13.53 18.31
CA LYS A 311 9.87 -13.23 19.51
C LYS A 311 8.36 -13.16 19.28
N GLY A 312 7.90 -13.34 18.02
CA GLY A 312 6.50 -13.27 17.64
C GLY A 312 6.09 -11.90 17.05
N LEU A 313 5.05 -11.94 16.22
CA LEU A 313 4.55 -10.77 15.48
C LEU A 313 4.03 -9.68 16.41
N ARG A 314 3.18 -10.03 17.36
CA ARG A 314 2.63 -9.09 18.35
C ARG A 314 3.73 -8.37 19.13
N PHE A 315 4.78 -9.10 19.58
CA PHE A 315 5.91 -8.50 20.30
C PHE A 315 6.63 -7.46 19.44
N SER A 316 6.95 -7.82 18.20
CA SER A 316 7.63 -6.90 17.25
C SER A 316 6.78 -5.68 16.94
N TYR A 317 5.47 -5.87 16.72
CA TYR A 317 4.52 -4.78 16.46
C TYR A 317 4.50 -3.76 17.61
N VAL A 318 4.36 -4.24 18.85
CA VAL A 318 4.35 -3.39 20.05
C VAL A 318 5.67 -2.65 20.22
N ARG A 319 6.81 -3.33 20.06
CA ARG A 319 8.14 -2.71 20.20
C ARG A 319 8.41 -1.67 19.14
N ALA A 320 7.98 -1.91 17.91
CA ALA A 320 8.11 -0.94 16.82
C ALA A 320 7.33 0.35 17.13
N ILE A 321 6.08 0.24 17.60
CA ILE A 321 5.29 1.42 18.01
C ILE A 321 5.99 2.16 19.16
N GLN A 322 6.44 1.46 20.20
CA GLN A 322 7.10 2.10 21.36
C GLN A 322 8.36 2.86 20.96
N ILE A 323 9.22 2.26 20.12
CA ILE A 323 10.44 2.90 19.61
C ILE A 323 10.09 4.06 18.70
N GLY A 324 9.08 3.89 17.83
CA GLY A 324 8.57 4.96 16.98
C GLY A 324 8.05 6.17 17.77
N MET A 325 7.30 5.94 18.84
CA MET A 325 6.80 7.00 19.74
C MET A 325 7.95 7.75 20.43
N ILE A 326 8.96 7.04 20.92
CA ILE A 326 10.16 7.69 21.49
C ILE A 326 10.86 8.53 20.42
N GLY A 327 11.01 7.97 19.21
CA GLY A 327 11.53 8.69 18.05
C GLY A 327 10.74 9.95 17.72
N LEU A 328 9.40 9.89 17.74
CA LEU A 328 8.52 11.04 17.50
C LEU A 328 8.74 12.15 18.53
N LEU A 329 8.84 11.82 19.82
CA LEU A 329 9.10 12.83 20.86
C LEU A 329 10.48 13.46 20.69
N ALA A 330 11.51 12.66 20.41
CA ALA A 330 12.85 13.18 20.14
C ALA A 330 12.88 14.05 18.87
N PHE A 331 12.19 13.61 17.81
CA PHE A 331 12.05 14.37 16.57
C PHE A 331 11.31 15.69 16.81
N GLY A 332 10.24 15.69 17.61
CA GLY A 332 9.51 16.88 18.01
C GLY A 332 10.40 17.89 18.74
N ALA A 333 11.25 17.44 19.65
CA ALA A 333 12.22 18.30 20.33
C ALA A 333 13.20 18.94 19.36
N VAL A 334 13.70 18.17 18.38
CA VAL A 334 14.59 18.70 17.31
C VAL A 334 13.86 19.73 16.45
N LEU A 335 12.60 19.46 16.04
CA LEU A 335 11.83 20.42 15.26
C LEU A 335 11.52 21.71 16.04
N TYR A 336 11.27 21.60 17.35
CA TYR A 336 10.95 22.74 18.19
C TYR A 336 12.09 23.76 18.25
N VAL A 337 13.35 23.31 18.36
CA VAL A 337 14.51 24.20 18.37
C VAL A 337 14.97 24.63 16.97
N GLY A 338 14.54 23.91 15.90
CA GLY A 338 14.96 24.15 14.53
C GLY A 338 14.60 25.52 13.96
N LYS A 339 15.49 26.04 13.11
CA LYS A 339 15.35 27.31 12.40
C LYS A 339 15.74 27.14 10.92
N PRO A 340 15.30 28.06 10.03
CA PRO A 340 15.79 28.09 8.67
C PRO A 340 17.32 28.13 8.61
N GLY A 341 17.92 27.29 7.76
CA GLY A 341 19.38 27.19 7.60
C GLY A 341 20.10 26.24 8.56
N ASP A 342 19.47 25.74 9.63
CA ASP A 342 20.12 24.81 10.57
C ASP A 342 20.40 23.45 9.95
N LEU A 343 19.61 23.03 8.95
CA LEU A 343 19.71 21.75 8.29
C LEU A 343 20.57 21.83 7.04
N SER A 344 21.70 21.11 7.01
CA SER A 344 22.62 21.08 5.88
C SER A 344 23.24 19.70 5.70
N LEU A 345 23.23 19.20 4.48
CA LEU A 345 23.96 17.96 4.12
C LEU A 345 25.37 18.20 3.63
N THR A 346 25.73 19.46 3.30
CA THR A 346 27.10 19.84 2.87
C THR A 346 28.01 20.09 4.05
N SER A 347 27.46 20.55 5.19
CA SER A 347 28.15 20.71 6.45
C SER A 347 27.38 19.97 7.54
N LEU A 348 27.78 18.72 7.84
CA LEU A 348 27.14 17.91 8.87
C LEU A 348 27.44 18.48 10.25
N ASN A 349 26.51 19.30 10.75
CA ASN A 349 26.52 19.80 12.11
C ASN A 349 25.76 18.85 13.04
N LEU A 350 25.91 19.05 14.35
CA LEU A 350 25.21 18.22 15.36
C LEU A 350 23.69 18.23 15.17
N TYR A 351 23.11 19.38 14.80
CA TYR A 351 21.68 19.50 14.58
C TYR A 351 21.21 18.61 13.42
N THR A 352 21.93 18.63 12.28
CA THR A 352 21.63 17.78 11.12
C THR A 352 21.73 16.29 11.48
N ILE A 353 22.71 15.89 12.26
CA ILE A 353 22.85 14.49 12.72
C ILE A 353 21.67 14.10 13.62
N LEU A 354 21.30 14.94 14.59
CA LEU A 354 20.15 14.69 15.45
C LEU A 354 18.84 14.63 14.65
N PHE A 355 18.66 15.51 13.66
CA PHE A 355 17.50 15.47 12.76
C PHE A 355 17.46 14.16 11.98
N ILE A 356 18.57 13.71 11.39
CA ILE A 356 18.65 12.45 10.64
C ILE A 356 18.26 11.27 11.54
N VAL A 357 18.89 11.13 12.69
CA VAL A 357 18.69 10.00 13.58
C VAL A 357 17.24 9.96 14.11
N THR A 358 16.76 11.08 14.61
CA THR A 358 15.41 11.15 15.19
C THR A 358 14.32 10.98 14.12
N ASN A 359 14.51 11.56 12.92
CA ASN A 359 13.56 11.39 11.80
C ASN A 359 13.52 9.92 11.31
N ILE A 360 14.68 9.26 11.17
CA ILE A 360 14.76 7.85 10.78
C ILE A 360 13.99 6.99 11.80
N ILE A 361 14.22 7.16 13.09
CA ILE A 361 13.55 6.39 14.13
C ILE A 361 12.04 6.72 14.13
N ALA A 362 11.66 8.00 14.14
CA ALA A 362 10.28 8.44 14.14
C ALA A 362 9.49 7.87 12.97
N ARG A 363 10.03 7.96 11.76
CA ARG A 363 9.37 7.55 10.53
C ARG A 363 9.34 6.03 10.39
N TYR A 364 10.49 5.37 10.39
CA TYR A 364 10.59 3.97 9.99
C TYR A 364 10.24 2.99 11.11
N ALA A 365 10.50 3.31 12.39
CA ALA A 365 9.99 2.48 13.48
C ALA A 365 8.46 2.57 13.58
N SER A 366 7.88 3.75 13.33
CA SER A 366 6.42 3.90 13.26
C SER A 366 5.80 3.21 12.02
N GLN A 367 6.56 3.04 10.94
CA GLN A 367 6.10 2.36 9.73
C GLN A 367 6.23 0.84 9.81
N ALA A 368 7.19 0.31 10.56
CA ALA A 368 7.46 -1.12 10.64
C ALA A 368 6.24 -1.99 11.02
N PRO A 369 5.33 -1.56 11.93
CA PRO A 369 4.10 -2.31 12.21
C PRO A 369 3.24 -2.55 10.97
N ALA A 370 3.17 -1.61 10.03
CA ALA A 370 2.36 -1.76 8.82
C ALA A 370 2.83 -2.94 7.94
N SER A 371 4.13 -3.23 7.90
CA SER A 371 4.68 -4.39 7.18
C SER A 371 4.33 -5.73 7.85
N LEU A 372 4.07 -5.74 9.16
CA LEU A 372 3.72 -6.94 9.92
C LEU A 372 2.22 -7.29 9.81
N VAL A 373 1.36 -6.31 9.53
CA VAL A 373 -0.10 -6.49 9.49
C VAL A 373 -0.53 -7.59 8.52
N LEU A 374 0.11 -7.69 7.35
CA LEU A 374 -0.21 -8.73 6.37
C LEU A 374 0.00 -10.14 6.94
N THR A 375 1.11 -10.36 7.64
CA THR A 375 1.42 -11.64 8.28
C THR A 375 0.51 -11.90 9.49
N MET A 376 0.22 -10.87 10.30
CA MET A 376 -0.75 -10.97 11.40
C MET A 376 -2.17 -11.26 10.87
N GLY A 377 -2.50 -10.80 9.67
CA GLY A 377 -3.74 -11.15 8.97
C GLY A 377 -3.85 -12.64 8.64
N ALA A 378 -2.73 -13.28 8.30
CA ALA A 378 -2.70 -14.74 8.13
C ALA A 378 -2.95 -15.47 9.45
N ASP A 379 -2.33 -15.02 10.55
CA ASP A 379 -2.60 -15.56 11.91
C ASP A 379 -4.09 -15.46 12.28
N ILE A 380 -4.75 -14.34 11.92
CA ILE A 380 -6.20 -14.18 12.15
C ILE A 380 -7.01 -15.14 11.29
N SER A 381 -6.57 -15.44 10.06
CA SER A 381 -7.22 -16.43 9.21
C SER A 381 -7.14 -17.83 9.82
N ASP A 382 -6.00 -18.18 10.38
CA ASP A 382 -5.80 -19.45 11.08
C ASP A 382 -6.66 -19.49 12.36
N TYR A 383 -6.71 -18.41 13.13
CA TYR A 383 -7.61 -18.29 14.28
C TYR A 383 -9.08 -18.52 13.88
N GLU A 384 -9.57 -17.84 12.85
CA GLU A 384 -10.94 -18.03 12.35
C GLU A 384 -11.19 -19.48 11.91
N THR A 385 -10.21 -20.06 11.22
CA THR A 385 -10.31 -21.48 10.81
C THR A 385 -10.39 -22.40 12.02
N SER A 386 -9.63 -22.14 13.07
CA SER A 386 -9.65 -22.95 14.30
C SER A 386 -10.96 -22.83 15.09
N GLU A 387 -11.65 -21.69 15.00
CA GLU A 387 -12.90 -21.44 15.73
C GLU A 387 -14.15 -21.82 14.93
N SER A 388 -14.17 -21.50 13.63
CA SER A 388 -15.36 -21.68 12.80
C SER A 388 -15.25 -22.78 11.74
N GLY A 389 -14.07 -23.36 11.55
CA GLY A 389 -13.77 -24.30 10.47
C GLY A 389 -13.73 -23.67 9.07
N ARG A 390 -13.90 -22.35 8.95
CA ARG A 390 -13.95 -21.63 7.67
C ARG A 390 -12.62 -20.94 7.36
N TYR A 391 -12.12 -21.16 6.17
CA TYR A 391 -10.94 -20.44 5.66
C TYR A 391 -11.38 -19.14 4.99
N VAL A 392 -10.99 -17.99 5.58
CA VAL A 392 -11.49 -16.66 5.19
C VAL A 392 -10.37 -15.66 4.86
N SER A 393 -9.21 -16.13 4.45
CA SER A 393 -8.01 -15.32 4.19
C SER A 393 -8.27 -14.14 3.24
N GLY A 394 -9.00 -14.38 2.12
CA GLY A 394 -9.34 -13.33 1.17
C GLY A 394 -10.24 -12.24 1.76
N MET A 395 -11.19 -12.64 2.63
CA MET A 395 -12.08 -11.68 3.31
C MET A 395 -11.31 -10.78 4.28
N ILE A 396 -10.37 -11.36 5.03
CA ILE A 396 -9.51 -10.62 5.97
C ILE A 396 -8.66 -9.60 5.21
N GLY A 397 -8.05 -10.00 4.10
CA GLY A 397 -7.28 -9.08 3.24
C GLY A 397 -8.11 -7.90 2.72
N THR A 398 -9.35 -8.16 2.31
CA THR A 398 -10.28 -7.10 1.86
C THR A 398 -10.65 -6.15 2.99
N ILE A 399 -10.90 -6.66 4.20
CA ILE A 399 -11.20 -5.84 5.39
C ILE A 399 -10.02 -4.93 5.71
N PHE A 400 -8.78 -5.44 5.69
CA PHE A 400 -7.59 -4.60 5.90
C PHE A 400 -7.44 -3.54 4.81
N SER A 401 -7.64 -3.89 3.54
CA SER A 401 -7.56 -2.94 2.42
C SER A 401 -8.58 -1.80 2.57
N LEU A 402 -9.83 -2.13 2.90
CA LEU A 402 -10.87 -1.14 3.14
C LEU A 402 -10.54 -0.23 4.33
N THR A 403 -10.09 -0.83 5.44
CA THR A 403 -9.72 -0.09 6.65
C THR A 403 -8.51 0.82 6.40
N ASP A 404 -7.53 0.37 5.62
CA ASP A 404 -6.36 1.17 5.19
C ASP A 404 -6.78 2.38 4.35
N SER A 405 -7.69 2.18 3.39
CA SER A 405 -8.23 3.25 2.54
C SER A 405 -8.98 4.31 3.38
N ILE A 406 -9.83 3.87 4.30
CA ILE A 406 -10.56 4.76 5.22
C ILE A 406 -9.57 5.54 6.10
N ALA A 407 -8.62 4.86 6.74
CA ALA A 407 -7.66 5.50 7.63
C ALA A 407 -6.78 6.53 6.88
N SER A 408 -6.29 6.17 5.71
CA SER A 408 -5.46 7.05 4.89
C SER A 408 -6.22 8.27 4.35
N SER A 409 -7.55 8.19 4.26
CA SER A 409 -8.40 9.30 3.81
C SER A 409 -8.45 10.47 4.79
N PHE A 410 -8.31 10.19 6.09
CA PHE A 410 -8.36 11.23 7.12
C PHE A 410 -7.12 12.11 7.15
N ALA A 411 -5.96 11.65 6.70
CA ALA A 411 -4.73 12.43 6.80
C ALA A 411 -4.79 13.75 6.02
N PRO A 412 -5.15 13.81 4.72
CA PRO A 412 -5.27 15.08 4.03
C PRO A 412 -6.37 15.99 4.62
N MET A 413 -7.47 15.41 5.13
CA MET A 413 -8.52 16.18 5.80
C MET A 413 -7.98 16.88 7.05
N VAL A 414 -7.21 16.16 7.88
CA VAL A 414 -6.59 16.70 9.09
C VAL A 414 -5.57 17.78 8.75
N VAL A 415 -4.74 17.59 7.72
CA VAL A 415 -3.82 18.61 7.22
C VAL A 415 -4.60 19.90 6.87
N GLY A 416 -5.70 19.76 6.12
CA GLY A 416 -6.56 20.89 5.77
C GLY A 416 -7.16 21.59 6.97
N PHE A 417 -7.67 20.85 7.96
CA PHE A 417 -8.25 21.44 9.18
C PHE A 417 -7.21 22.16 10.04
N VAL A 418 -6.03 21.56 10.25
CA VAL A 418 -4.95 22.17 11.04
C VAL A 418 -4.52 23.49 10.39
N LEU A 419 -4.33 23.51 9.08
CA LEU A 419 -3.90 24.70 8.36
C LEU A 419 -5.00 25.76 8.26
N ALA A 420 -6.26 25.34 8.07
CA ALA A 420 -7.39 26.28 8.11
C ALA A 420 -7.52 26.97 9.46
N GLY A 421 -7.25 26.25 10.56
CA GLY A 421 -7.27 26.79 11.93
C GLY A 421 -6.25 27.92 12.19
N ILE A 422 -5.18 27.96 11.38
CA ILE A 422 -4.15 29.03 11.46
C ILE A 422 -4.19 30.00 10.27
N GLY A 423 -5.34 30.07 9.57
CA GLY A 423 -5.59 31.07 8.54
C GLY A 423 -5.37 30.62 7.10
N PHE A 424 -4.92 29.39 6.84
CA PHE A 424 -4.71 28.84 5.50
C PHE A 424 -5.91 28.04 4.97
N SER A 425 -7.13 28.60 5.12
CA SER A 425 -8.37 27.98 4.62
C SER A 425 -8.54 28.13 3.10
N LYS A 426 -8.00 29.21 2.51
CA LYS A 426 -8.13 29.52 1.07
C LYS A 426 -7.02 28.88 0.24
N SER A 427 -5.77 28.98 0.68
CA SER A 427 -4.60 28.42 -0.04
C SER A 427 -3.64 27.76 0.94
N PHE A 428 -2.99 26.69 0.53
CA PHE A 428 -1.92 26.09 1.33
C PHE A 428 -0.68 26.98 1.35
N PRO A 429 0.10 26.95 2.46
CA PRO A 429 1.36 27.65 2.51
C PRO A 429 2.34 27.04 1.49
N THR A 430 3.12 27.90 0.82
CA THR A 430 4.12 27.51 -0.19
C THR A 430 5.53 27.68 0.36
N ILE A 431 6.53 27.32 -0.43
CA ILE A 431 7.94 27.47 -0.05
C ILE A 431 8.35 28.93 0.17
N GLU A 432 7.60 29.91 -0.35
CA GLU A 432 7.83 31.33 -0.18
C GLU A 432 7.15 31.91 1.07
N THR A 433 6.30 31.12 1.73
CA THR A 433 5.58 31.55 2.93
C THR A 433 6.57 31.71 4.09
N PRO A 434 6.66 32.89 4.73
CA PRO A 434 7.54 33.10 5.86
C PRO A 434 7.19 32.17 7.03
N LEU A 435 8.21 31.70 7.74
CA LEU A 435 8.03 30.91 8.94
C LEU A 435 7.38 31.75 10.04
N THR A 436 6.23 31.30 10.51
CA THR A 436 5.56 31.87 11.70
C THR A 436 5.52 30.83 12.83
N PRO A 437 5.34 31.27 14.10
CA PRO A 437 5.17 30.33 15.22
C PRO A 437 4.02 29.34 14.97
N ASP A 438 2.91 29.78 14.40
CA ASP A 438 1.74 28.94 14.11
C ASP A 438 2.05 27.87 13.05
N LEU A 439 2.77 28.22 11.97
CA LEU A 439 3.21 27.24 10.95
C LEU A 439 4.20 26.24 11.53
N LYS A 440 5.10 26.67 12.41
CA LYS A 440 6.01 25.77 13.12
C LYS A 440 5.26 24.78 13.99
N MET A 441 4.28 25.26 14.77
CA MET A 441 3.46 24.41 15.62
C MET A 441 2.56 23.48 14.81
N ALA A 442 2.04 23.93 13.66
CA ALA A 442 1.29 23.10 12.73
C ALA A 442 2.17 21.95 12.18
N ALA A 443 3.40 22.24 11.76
CA ALA A 443 4.35 21.21 11.30
C ALA A 443 4.64 20.18 12.40
N ILE A 444 4.90 20.63 13.64
CA ILE A 444 5.12 19.74 14.79
C ILE A 444 3.84 18.94 15.11
N SER A 445 2.68 19.55 15.07
CA SER A 445 1.41 18.87 15.33
C SER A 445 1.15 17.75 14.32
N LEU A 446 1.36 18.02 13.02
CA LEU A 446 1.13 17.06 11.94
C LEU A 446 2.17 15.94 11.93
N LEU A 447 3.44 16.23 12.20
CA LEU A 447 4.52 15.26 12.15
C LEU A 447 4.76 14.50 13.46
N VAL A 448 4.31 15.05 14.59
CA VAL A 448 4.63 14.49 15.92
C VAL A 448 3.37 14.26 16.75
N ALA A 449 2.61 15.32 17.09
CA ALA A 449 1.54 15.21 18.08
C ALA A 449 0.40 14.28 17.61
N ILE A 450 -0.09 14.49 16.39
CA ILE A 450 -1.20 13.69 15.83
C ILE A 450 -0.76 12.23 15.61
N PRO A 451 0.40 11.93 14.96
CA PRO A 451 0.92 10.57 14.89
C PRO A 451 1.14 9.92 16.25
N PHE A 452 1.67 10.67 17.22
CA PHE A 452 1.89 10.16 18.57
C PHE A 452 0.58 9.73 19.26
N ILE A 453 -0.47 10.53 19.15
CA ILE A 453 -1.80 10.21 19.69
C ILE A 453 -2.36 8.95 19.00
N ALA A 454 -2.30 8.88 17.67
CA ALA A 454 -2.78 7.73 16.92
C ALA A 454 -2.03 6.44 17.31
N LEU A 455 -0.70 6.49 17.40
CA LEU A 455 0.12 5.35 17.85
C LEU A 455 -0.13 4.98 19.31
N SER A 456 -0.42 5.94 20.18
CA SER A 456 -0.79 5.69 21.58
C SER A 456 -2.08 4.89 21.68
N ILE A 457 -3.10 5.27 20.88
CA ILE A 457 -4.37 4.55 20.82
C ILE A 457 -4.14 3.15 20.23
N ALA A 458 -3.36 3.02 19.16
CA ALA A 458 -3.01 1.72 18.57
C ALA A 458 -2.30 0.81 19.58
N LEU A 459 -1.36 1.37 20.39
CA LEU A 459 -0.65 0.65 21.42
C LEU A 459 -1.59 0.18 22.56
N LEU A 460 -2.59 0.98 22.91
CA LEU A 460 -3.60 0.61 23.88
C LEU A 460 -4.49 -0.54 23.36
N LEU A 461 -4.94 -0.45 22.11
CA LEU A 461 -5.78 -1.47 21.49
C LEU A 461 -5.06 -2.81 21.36
N ILE A 462 -3.80 -2.82 20.93
CA ILE A 462 -3.06 -4.07 20.71
C ILE A 462 -2.79 -4.84 22.00
N LYS A 463 -2.97 -4.24 23.19
CA LYS A 463 -2.94 -4.97 24.47
C LYS A 463 -4.02 -6.03 24.55
N PHE A 464 -5.17 -5.79 23.92
CA PHE A 464 -6.30 -6.72 23.86
C PHE A 464 -6.19 -7.76 22.74
N TYR A 465 -5.19 -7.65 21.85
CA TYR A 465 -4.90 -8.64 20.83
C TYR A 465 -4.20 -9.86 21.44
N LYS A 466 -4.88 -11.00 21.46
CA LYS A 466 -4.43 -12.20 22.21
C LYS A 466 -3.56 -13.16 21.39
N LEU A 467 -3.48 -13.00 20.05
CA LEU A 467 -2.70 -13.91 19.21
C LEU A 467 -1.21 -13.59 19.35
N ASP A 468 -0.58 -14.14 20.37
CA ASP A 468 0.86 -14.16 20.56
C ASP A 468 1.47 -15.46 20.02
N LYS A 469 2.79 -15.64 20.18
CA LYS A 469 3.50 -16.80 19.65
C LYS A 469 3.00 -18.12 20.26
N GLU A 470 2.69 -18.13 21.55
CA GLU A 470 2.23 -19.33 22.26
C GLU A 470 0.81 -19.71 21.85
N GLU A 471 -0.08 -18.74 21.73
CA GLU A 471 -1.45 -18.97 21.29
C GLU A 471 -1.49 -19.44 19.83
N MET A 472 -0.61 -18.93 18.96
CA MET A 472 -0.52 -19.40 17.58
C MET A 472 -0.07 -20.85 17.49
N VAL A 473 0.81 -21.33 18.37
CA VAL A 473 1.17 -22.75 18.42
C VAL A 473 -0.08 -23.60 18.75
N ARG A 474 -0.86 -23.22 19.76
CA ARG A 474 -2.11 -23.92 20.14
C ARG A 474 -3.13 -23.93 19.00
N ILE A 475 -3.27 -22.82 18.28
CA ILE A 475 -4.15 -22.70 17.13
C ILE A 475 -3.72 -23.68 16.02
N GLN A 476 -2.41 -23.76 15.73
CA GLN A 476 -1.90 -24.68 14.72
C GLN A 476 -2.10 -26.15 15.11
N GLU A 477 -1.88 -26.50 16.38
CA GLU A 477 -2.18 -27.85 16.89
C GLU A 477 -3.67 -28.19 16.72
N LYS A 478 -4.58 -27.25 17.05
CA LYS A 478 -6.02 -27.43 16.87
C LYS A 478 -6.40 -27.64 15.39
N ILE A 479 -5.81 -26.86 14.47
CA ILE A 479 -6.03 -27.00 13.03
C ILE A 479 -5.51 -28.36 12.53
N GLN A 480 -4.36 -28.83 13.00
CA GLN A 480 -3.82 -30.14 12.63
C GLN A 480 -4.77 -31.28 13.06
N VAL A 481 -5.29 -31.21 14.27
CA VAL A 481 -6.30 -32.18 14.75
C VAL A 481 -7.57 -32.16 13.88
N MET A 482 -8.06 -30.96 13.54
CA MET A 482 -9.22 -30.80 12.65
C MET A 482 -8.97 -31.41 11.26
N LYS A 483 -7.80 -31.14 10.66
CA LYS A 483 -7.42 -31.72 9.37
C LYS A 483 -7.34 -33.26 9.43
N ALA A 484 -6.74 -33.81 10.47
CA ALA A 484 -6.64 -35.25 10.65
C ALA A 484 -8.03 -35.91 10.81
N ALA A 485 -8.96 -35.27 11.56
CA ALA A 485 -10.34 -35.75 11.68
C ALA A 485 -11.08 -35.73 10.34
N THR A 486 -10.98 -34.63 9.58
CA THR A 486 -11.60 -34.49 8.25
C THR A 486 -11.04 -35.52 7.25
N THR A 487 -9.76 -35.79 7.30
CA THR A 487 -9.13 -36.79 6.43
C THR A 487 -9.61 -38.20 6.77
N LYS A 488 -9.75 -38.54 8.06
CA LYS A 488 -10.32 -39.83 8.50
C LYS A 488 -11.78 -39.99 8.09
N GLU A 489 -12.57 -38.92 8.15
CA GLU A 489 -13.97 -38.90 7.76
C GLU A 489 -14.13 -39.08 6.24
N ARG A 490 -13.35 -38.37 5.43
CA ARG A 490 -13.29 -38.54 3.98
C ARG A 490 -12.84 -39.96 3.58
N ALA A 491 -11.84 -40.52 4.27
CA ALA A 491 -11.41 -41.90 4.02
C ALA A 491 -12.51 -42.92 4.32
N LYS A 492 -13.32 -42.70 5.37
CA LYS A 492 -14.50 -43.52 5.68
C LYS A 492 -15.59 -43.36 4.64
N ASP A 493 -15.86 -42.17 4.14
CA ASP A 493 -16.86 -41.91 3.11
C ASP A 493 -16.46 -42.53 1.76
N ILE A 494 -15.17 -42.45 1.40
CA ILE A 494 -14.64 -43.12 0.22
C ILE A 494 -14.80 -44.65 0.38
N ALA A 495 -14.44 -45.21 1.53
CA ALA A 495 -14.60 -46.65 1.79
C ALA A 495 -16.05 -47.12 1.80
N ARG A 496 -17.02 -46.24 2.18
CA ARG A 496 -18.46 -46.53 2.12
C ARG A 496 -19.06 -46.48 0.71
N ASN A 497 -18.46 -45.67 -0.17
CA ASN A 497 -18.94 -45.44 -1.53
C ASN A 497 -18.23 -46.28 -2.59
N VAL A 498 -17.20 -47.08 -2.22
CA VAL A 498 -16.53 -48.01 -3.11
C VAL A 498 -17.28 -49.32 -3.10
N PRO A 499 -17.71 -49.89 -4.24
CA PRO A 499 -18.31 -51.23 -4.31
C PRO A 499 -17.45 -52.28 -3.69
N LEU A 500 -18.03 -53.23 -2.94
CA LEU A 500 -17.31 -54.33 -2.27
C LEU A 500 -16.38 -55.15 -3.19
N THR A 501 -16.62 -55.11 -4.50
CA THR A 501 -15.82 -55.78 -5.54
C THR A 501 -14.46 -55.13 -5.79
N ASP A 502 -14.29 -53.88 -5.39
CA ASP A 502 -13.05 -53.11 -5.60
C ASP A 502 -12.23 -52.90 -4.31
N MET A 503 -12.71 -53.42 -3.17
CA MET A 503 -12.04 -53.28 -1.88
C MET A 503 -10.71 -54.02 -1.76
N ASP A 504 -10.47 -55.04 -2.60
CA ASP A 504 -9.20 -55.80 -2.61
C ASP A 504 -8.01 -55.02 -3.18
N TYR A 505 -8.24 -53.80 -3.71
CA TYR A 505 -7.22 -52.97 -4.35
C TYR A 505 -7.04 -51.56 -3.78
N VAL A 506 -7.79 -51.15 -2.76
CA VAL A 506 -7.55 -49.87 -2.11
C VAL A 506 -6.50 -50.05 -1.02
N ASP A 507 -5.26 -49.99 -1.43
CA ASP A 507 -4.11 -49.93 -0.55
C ASP A 507 -4.17 -48.59 0.22
N VAL A 508 -4.67 -48.63 1.47
CA VAL A 508 -4.76 -47.47 2.39
C VAL A 508 -3.39 -46.88 2.70
N THR A 509 -2.29 -47.53 2.33
CA THR A 509 -0.92 -47.02 2.45
C THR A 509 -0.56 -46.02 1.34
N LYS A 510 -1.38 -45.90 0.29
CA LYS A 510 -1.18 -44.93 -0.81
C LYS A 510 -1.49 -43.47 -0.46
N TYR A 511 -2.04 -43.21 0.72
CA TYR A 511 -2.24 -41.87 1.23
C TYR A 511 -1.36 -41.66 2.47
N PRO A 512 -0.10 -41.29 2.31
CA PRO A 512 0.79 -41.10 3.45
C PRO A 512 0.20 -40.00 4.33
N ILE A 513 -0.05 -40.35 5.58
CA ILE A 513 -0.18 -39.38 6.67
C ILE A 513 1.22 -38.77 6.76
N ASP A 514 1.38 -37.52 6.32
CA ASP A 514 2.62 -36.78 6.53
C ASP A 514 2.95 -36.82 8.03
N LYS A 515 3.93 -37.62 8.36
CA LYS A 515 4.72 -37.49 9.57
C LYS A 515 5.91 -36.64 9.14
N ASP A 516 5.78 -35.28 9.35
CA ASP A 516 6.89 -34.42 9.77
C ASP A 516 6.33 -33.01 10.07
#